data_1026d055c351415847a78e59282d1177
#
_entry.id   1026d055c351415847a78e59282d1177
#
_cell.length_a   1.000
_cell.length_b   1.000
_cell.length_c   1.000
_cell.angle_alpha   90.00
_cell.angle_beta   90.00
_cell.angle_gamma   90.00
#
_symmetry.space_group_name_H-M   'P 1'
#
loop_
_entity.id
_entity.type
_entity.pdbx_description
1 polymer ?
#
loop_
_entity_poly.entity_id
_entity_poly.type
_entity_poly.pdbx_seq_one_letter_code
_entity_poly.pdbx_strand_id
1 'polypeptide(L)'
;MKYAASLLLLIIITFSVYAQPKTDSFLENLIRSNASPFLKDVLNQPDTFQYQIIYTRINRDKRNKPHFKNFYFNVDRNRYFNPASTVKLPTALIALEKLNELNKPGVDKYTTMLTDSSFEKQTSILTDTSSGGGLPSIAQYIRKIFLVSDNDAYNRLYEFNGQQTTNEKLWRKGYKDTRITRRFVTMNEEQNRHTNAIRFMKDGRLLYEQPPAYSTVSFDFSKKIWIGHAHYNRDDSLINSPMDFTTHNNLPLEDLRQMLQSVLFPSSGPAKQQFNLTKDDYNFLYQYMSELPYESSHPKYDTTEFFDSYTKFFFFKAGKEKIPSHIRSFNKPGWSYGFLTDAAYIADFKNNVEFMISGVIYVNKDGVLNDDKYEYEETGYPFFKEVGTIIYNYELKRPRKYIPDLSNFKIIYH
;
A
#
# COMPACT_ATOMS: atom_id res chain seq x y z
N MET A 1 -71.99 -14.55 16.84
CA MET A 1 -70.66 -15.11 16.98
C MET A 1 -69.68 -14.14 16.30
N LYS A 2 -68.89 -13.36 17.07
CA LYS A 2 -67.90 -12.43 16.56
C LYS A 2 -66.55 -13.08 16.72
N TYR A 3 -65.85 -13.38 15.64
CA TYR A 3 -64.47 -13.86 15.68
C TYR A 3 -63.49 -12.65 15.73
N ALA A 4 -62.83 -12.50 16.82
CA ALA A 4 -61.70 -11.56 16.94
C ALA A 4 -60.44 -12.25 16.40
N ALA A 5 -59.89 -11.78 15.29
CA ALA A 5 -58.59 -12.20 14.77
C ALA A 5 -57.51 -11.40 15.47
N SER A 6 -56.72 -12.04 16.33
CA SER A 6 -55.53 -11.46 16.94
C SER A 6 -54.40 -11.51 15.92
N LEU A 7 -53.95 -10.33 15.46
CA LEU A 7 -52.78 -10.18 14.60
C LEU A 7 -51.52 -10.18 15.47
N LEU A 8 -50.77 -11.28 15.42
CA LEU A 8 -49.46 -11.38 16.12
C LEU A 8 -48.41 -10.68 15.29
N LEU A 9 -47.98 -9.49 15.73
CA LEU A 9 -46.92 -8.73 15.07
C LEU A 9 -45.56 -9.33 15.46
N LEU A 10 -44.92 -10.08 14.57
CA LEU A 10 -43.59 -10.65 14.77
C LEU A 10 -42.55 -9.54 14.51
N ILE A 11 -42.00 -8.95 15.55
CA ILE A 11 -40.89 -7.99 15.44
C ILE A 11 -39.62 -8.82 15.22
N ILE A 12 -39.14 -8.87 13.98
CA ILE A 12 -37.83 -9.44 13.64
C ILE A 12 -36.78 -8.39 14.00
N ILE A 13 -36.14 -8.53 15.17
CA ILE A 13 -34.97 -7.76 15.55
C ILE A 13 -33.77 -8.36 14.80
N THR A 14 -33.38 -7.73 13.71
CA THR A 14 -32.11 -8.07 13.03
C THR A 14 -30.92 -7.54 13.83
N PHE A 15 -30.33 -8.38 14.64
CA PHE A 15 -29.03 -8.10 15.21
C PHE A 15 -28.00 -8.14 14.07
N SER A 16 -27.43 -7.00 13.72
CA SER A 16 -26.23 -6.96 12.90
C SER A 16 -25.08 -7.57 13.72
N VAL A 17 -24.78 -8.83 13.49
CA VAL A 17 -23.62 -9.49 14.08
C VAL A 17 -22.39 -8.90 13.38
N TYR A 18 -21.75 -7.90 13.98
CA TYR A 18 -20.44 -7.47 13.55
C TYR A 18 -19.45 -8.62 13.79
N ALA A 19 -18.81 -9.08 12.74
CA ALA A 19 -17.77 -10.08 12.88
C ALA A 19 -16.66 -9.52 13.76
N GLN A 20 -16.29 -10.27 14.81
CA GLN A 20 -15.18 -9.86 15.70
C GLN A 20 -13.88 -9.78 14.90
N PRO A 21 -12.99 -8.82 15.24
CA PRO A 21 -11.67 -8.74 14.63
C PRO A 21 -10.91 -10.07 14.78
N LYS A 22 -10.21 -10.47 13.71
CA LYS A 22 -9.39 -11.69 13.74
C LYS A 22 -8.20 -11.48 14.66
N THR A 23 -8.07 -12.38 15.66
CA THR A 23 -6.93 -12.41 16.58
C THR A 23 -6.50 -13.84 16.83
N ASP A 24 -5.26 -14.17 16.46
CA ASP A 24 -4.63 -15.44 16.78
C ASP A 24 -3.90 -15.34 18.12
N SER A 25 -4.23 -16.20 19.06
CA SER A 25 -3.61 -16.22 20.39
C SER A 25 -2.08 -16.33 20.36
N PHE A 26 -1.52 -17.01 19.35
CA PHE A 26 -0.08 -17.06 19.17
C PHE A 26 0.53 -15.67 18.93
N LEU A 27 0.00 -14.88 17.97
CA LEU A 27 0.56 -13.59 17.66
C LEU A 27 0.30 -12.58 18.78
N GLU A 28 -0.90 -12.58 19.34
CA GLU A 28 -1.25 -11.74 20.47
C GLU A 28 -0.32 -11.99 21.68
N ASN A 29 -0.14 -13.25 22.09
CA ASN A 29 0.74 -13.62 23.19
C ASN A 29 2.20 -13.25 22.90
N LEU A 30 2.68 -13.49 21.68
CA LEU A 30 4.03 -13.12 21.27
C LEU A 30 4.28 -11.62 21.44
N ILE A 31 3.36 -10.79 20.97
CA ILE A 31 3.51 -9.33 21.02
C ILE A 31 3.35 -8.86 22.48
N ARG A 32 2.25 -9.22 23.15
CA ARG A 32 1.96 -8.72 24.52
C ARG A 32 3.01 -9.14 25.55
N SER A 33 3.55 -10.36 25.45
CA SER A 33 4.56 -10.85 26.39
C SER A 33 5.92 -10.15 26.28
N ASN A 34 6.21 -9.56 25.10
CA ASN A 34 7.46 -8.86 24.83
C ASN A 34 7.30 -7.35 24.68
N ALA A 35 6.06 -6.85 24.82
CA ALA A 35 5.74 -5.43 24.70
C ALA A 35 6.29 -4.61 25.86
N SER A 36 6.89 -3.46 25.53
CA SER A 36 7.23 -2.41 26.50
C SER A 36 5.97 -1.83 27.17
N PRO A 37 6.11 -1.03 28.23
CA PRO A 37 4.98 -0.29 28.80
C PRO A 37 4.25 0.57 27.76
N PHE A 38 5.00 1.25 26.87
CA PHE A 38 4.44 2.04 25.77
C PHE A 38 3.56 1.19 24.84
N LEU A 39 4.10 0.09 24.30
CA LEU A 39 3.32 -0.75 23.39
C LEU A 39 2.12 -1.39 24.08
N LYS A 40 2.25 -1.79 25.35
CA LYS A 40 1.11 -2.29 26.15
C LYS A 40 -0.02 -1.28 26.25
N ASP A 41 0.32 0.00 26.46
CA ASP A 41 -0.67 1.08 26.52
C ASP A 41 -1.43 1.21 25.18
N VAL A 42 -0.71 1.22 24.06
CA VAL A 42 -1.32 1.23 22.73
C VAL A 42 -2.23 0.01 22.50
N LEU A 43 -1.74 -1.20 22.85
CA LEU A 43 -2.48 -2.45 22.63
C LEU A 43 -3.73 -2.58 23.51
N ASN A 44 -3.79 -1.86 24.62
CA ASN A 44 -4.95 -1.85 25.52
C ASN A 44 -6.05 -0.86 25.08
N GLN A 45 -5.79 -0.06 24.05
CA GLN A 45 -6.72 0.93 23.50
C GLN A 45 -7.04 0.67 22.02
N PRO A 46 -7.57 -0.50 21.63
CA PRO A 46 -7.75 -0.91 20.24
C PRO A 46 -8.73 -0.02 19.46
N ASP A 47 -9.69 0.62 20.11
CA ASP A 47 -10.65 1.51 19.47
C ASP A 47 -10.06 2.91 19.23
N THR A 48 -9.16 3.38 20.09
CA THR A 48 -8.44 4.65 19.92
C THR A 48 -7.41 4.54 18.80
N PHE A 49 -6.54 3.55 18.88
CA PHE A 49 -5.43 3.39 17.94
C PHE A 49 -5.77 2.56 16.69
N GLN A 50 -6.91 1.89 16.65
CA GLN A 50 -7.42 1.12 15.52
C GLN A 50 -6.35 0.24 14.85
N TYR A 51 -5.37 -0.23 15.61
CA TYR A 51 -4.26 -1.01 15.07
C TYR A 51 -4.73 -2.36 14.53
N GLN A 52 -4.03 -2.82 13.49
CA GLN A 52 -4.18 -4.16 12.93
C GLN A 52 -2.79 -4.68 12.59
N ILE A 53 -2.50 -5.94 12.86
CA ILE A 53 -1.20 -6.56 12.58
C ILE A 53 -1.42 -7.91 11.91
N ILE A 54 -0.71 -8.15 10.80
CA ILE A 54 -0.61 -9.46 10.16
C ILE A 54 0.85 -9.86 10.12
N TYR A 55 1.19 -10.97 10.78
CA TYR A 55 2.48 -11.60 10.63
C TYR A 55 2.33 -12.84 9.74
N THR A 56 3.14 -12.93 8.69
CA THR A 56 3.18 -14.08 7.79
C THR A 56 4.49 -14.82 7.95
N ARG A 57 4.42 -15.97 8.61
CA ARG A 57 5.54 -16.89 8.71
C ARG A 57 5.79 -17.60 7.40
N ILE A 58 7.05 -17.64 6.95
CA ILE A 58 7.48 -18.35 5.76
C ILE A 58 8.31 -19.55 6.19
N ASN A 59 7.89 -20.75 5.80
CA ASN A 59 8.67 -21.95 5.91
C ASN A 59 9.08 -22.41 4.52
N ARG A 60 10.29 -22.97 4.39
CA ARG A 60 10.75 -23.56 3.13
C ARG A 60 10.65 -25.09 3.21
N ASP A 61 10.40 -25.73 2.08
CA ASP A 61 10.56 -27.18 1.94
C ASP A 61 11.96 -27.54 1.41
N LYS A 62 12.21 -28.84 1.20
CA LYS A 62 13.51 -29.34 0.68
C LYS A 62 13.91 -28.80 -0.70
N ARG A 63 12.94 -28.25 -1.46
CA ARG A 63 13.15 -27.64 -2.78
C ARG A 63 13.18 -26.12 -2.70
N ASN A 64 13.29 -25.56 -1.51
CA ASN A 64 13.21 -24.13 -1.22
C ASN A 64 11.87 -23.49 -1.61
N LYS A 65 10.78 -24.27 -1.81
CA LYS A 65 9.46 -23.74 -2.07
C LYS A 65 8.89 -23.12 -0.80
N PRO A 66 8.39 -21.84 -0.85
CA PRO A 66 7.83 -21.18 0.33
C PRO A 66 6.42 -21.70 0.66
N HIS A 67 6.15 -21.85 1.96
CA HIS A 67 4.86 -22.15 2.54
C HIS A 67 4.50 -21.08 3.56
N PHE A 68 3.35 -20.44 3.39
CA PHE A 68 2.93 -19.27 4.15
C PHE A 68 1.91 -19.65 5.21
N LYS A 69 2.07 -19.11 6.43
CA LYS A 69 1.07 -19.16 7.48
C LYS A 69 0.87 -17.74 8.04
N ASN A 70 -0.33 -17.20 7.87
CA ASN A 70 -0.71 -15.91 8.41
C ASN A 70 -1.17 -16.04 9.86
N PHE A 71 -0.82 -15.06 10.68
CA PHE A 71 -1.32 -14.85 12.02
C PHE A 71 -1.83 -13.41 12.10
N TYR A 72 -2.93 -13.22 12.77
CA TYR A 72 -3.67 -11.97 12.83
C TYR A 72 -3.72 -11.45 14.26
N PHE A 73 -3.67 -10.13 14.43
CA PHE A 73 -3.94 -9.49 15.70
C PHE A 73 -4.77 -8.23 15.44
N ASN A 74 -6.01 -8.25 15.97
CA ASN A 74 -7.03 -7.20 15.84
C ASN A 74 -7.34 -6.81 14.37
N VAL A 75 -7.30 -7.77 13.44
CA VAL A 75 -7.55 -7.51 12.01
C VAL A 75 -9.03 -7.58 11.70
N ASP A 76 -9.57 -6.46 11.23
CA ASP A 76 -10.95 -6.35 10.77
C ASP A 76 -10.99 -5.81 9.34
N ARG A 77 -11.37 -6.68 8.39
CA ARG A 77 -11.51 -6.33 6.98
C ARG A 77 -12.52 -5.21 6.73
N ASN A 78 -13.52 -5.09 7.61
CA ASN A 78 -14.59 -4.11 7.49
C ASN A 78 -14.26 -2.77 8.18
N ARG A 79 -13.20 -2.71 8.98
CA ARG A 79 -12.74 -1.47 9.59
C ARG A 79 -11.93 -0.68 8.56
N TYR A 80 -12.50 0.43 8.12
CA TYR A 80 -11.80 1.35 7.21
C TYR A 80 -10.58 1.96 7.89
N PHE A 81 -9.53 2.07 7.15
CA PHE A 81 -8.41 2.99 7.40
C PHE A 81 -8.05 3.68 6.08
N ASN A 82 -7.52 4.91 6.15
CA ASN A 82 -7.04 5.57 4.95
C ASN A 82 -5.77 4.85 4.45
N PRO A 83 -5.81 4.20 3.28
CA PRO A 83 -4.66 3.45 2.78
C PRO A 83 -3.50 4.35 2.35
N ALA A 84 -3.73 5.65 2.22
CA ALA A 84 -2.72 6.63 1.81
C ALA A 84 -1.88 6.11 0.64
N SER A 85 -0.57 6.20 0.73
CA SER A 85 0.35 5.80 -0.35
C SER A 85 0.50 4.28 -0.56
N THR A 86 -0.15 3.43 0.23
CA THR A 86 -0.09 1.98 -0.05
C THR A 86 -0.80 1.59 -1.35
N VAL A 87 -1.76 2.39 -1.82
CA VAL A 87 -2.42 2.21 -3.13
C VAL A 87 -1.46 2.33 -4.31
N LYS A 88 -0.27 2.88 -4.11
CA LYS A 88 0.78 2.99 -5.13
C LYS A 88 1.34 1.62 -5.53
N LEU A 89 1.33 0.65 -4.62
CA LEU A 89 1.73 -0.73 -4.96
C LEU A 89 0.83 -1.33 -6.05
N PRO A 90 -0.49 -1.51 -5.86
CA PRO A 90 -1.33 -2.04 -6.93
C PRO A 90 -1.31 -1.17 -8.21
N THR A 91 -1.18 0.14 -8.10
CA THR A 91 -1.11 1.03 -9.27
C THR A 91 0.14 0.76 -10.10
N ALA A 92 1.30 0.56 -9.49
CA ALA A 92 2.53 0.19 -10.18
C ALA A 92 2.42 -1.20 -10.86
N LEU A 93 1.82 -2.18 -10.18
CA LEU A 93 1.62 -3.52 -10.72
C LEU A 93 0.68 -3.53 -11.92
N ILE A 94 -0.43 -2.78 -11.86
CA ILE A 94 -1.37 -2.65 -12.98
C ILE A 94 -0.73 -1.90 -14.15
N ALA A 95 0.15 -0.93 -13.90
CA ALA A 95 0.86 -0.22 -14.96
C ALA A 95 1.78 -1.16 -15.76
N LEU A 96 2.56 -1.99 -15.10
CA LEU A 96 3.41 -2.99 -15.76
C LEU A 96 2.56 -4.07 -16.46
N GLU A 97 1.52 -4.57 -15.80
CA GLU A 97 0.60 -5.55 -16.40
C GLU A 97 -0.06 -4.98 -17.68
N LYS A 98 -0.56 -3.74 -17.62
CA LYS A 98 -1.16 -3.07 -18.78
C LYS A 98 -0.15 -2.89 -19.93
N LEU A 99 1.09 -2.52 -19.60
CA LEU A 99 2.14 -2.35 -20.59
C LEU A 99 2.47 -3.68 -21.28
N ASN A 100 2.55 -4.77 -20.54
CA ASN A 100 2.78 -6.11 -21.08
C ASN A 100 1.61 -6.59 -21.96
N GLU A 101 0.37 -6.29 -21.57
CA GLU A 101 -0.82 -6.59 -22.38
C GLU A 101 -0.90 -5.73 -23.64
N LEU A 102 -0.44 -4.49 -23.60
CA LEU A 102 -0.37 -3.59 -24.74
C LEU A 102 0.49 -4.19 -25.86
N ASN A 103 1.57 -4.86 -25.50
CA ASN A 103 2.46 -5.63 -26.39
C ASN A 103 2.81 -4.90 -27.69
N LYS A 104 3.13 -3.60 -27.61
CA LYS A 104 3.51 -2.78 -28.79
C LYS A 104 5.01 -2.88 -29.02
N PRO A 105 5.45 -3.20 -30.25
CA PRO A 105 6.87 -3.26 -30.59
C PRO A 105 7.60 -1.95 -30.23
N GLY A 106 8.69 -2.06 -29.47
CA GLY A 106 9.53 -0.94 -29.07
C GLY A 106 9.02 -0.12 -27.90
N VAL A 107 7.85 -0.48 -27.34
CA VAL A 107 7.30 0.15 -26.13
C VAL A 107 7.55 -0.77 -24.92
N ASP A 108 8.32 -0.28 -23.96
CA ASP A 108 8.63 -0.93 -22.69
C ASP A 108 8.53 0.07 -21.53
N LYS A 109 8.83 -0.37 -20.30
CA LYS A 109 8.77 0.49 -19.10
C LYS A 109 9.76 1.66 -19.11
N TYR A 110 10.81 1.59 -19.91
CA TYR A 110 11.83 2.63 -20.05
C TYR A 110 11.54 3.61 -21.18
N THR A 111 10.58 3.29 -22.05
CA THR A 111 10.18 4.15 -23.18
C THR A 111 9.61 5.47 -22.63
N THR A 112 10.00 6.59 -23.23
CA THR A 112 9.50 7.91 -22.85
C THR A 112 7.98 7.94 -22.89
N MET A 113 7.35 8.28 -21.77
CA MET A 113 5.90 8.38 -21.62
C MET A 113 5.51 9.84 -21.37
N LEU A 114 5.07 10.53 -22.42
CA LEU A 114 4.56 11.90 -22.31
C LEU A 114 3.08 11.87 -21.92
N THR A 115 2.69 12.81 -21.06
CA THR A 115 1.31 12.96 -20.61
C THR A 115 0.79 14.31 -21.07
N ASP A 116 -0.33 14.33 -21.79
CA ASP A 116 -0.99 15.55 -22.27
C ASP A 116 -2.22 15.87 -21.41
N SER A 117 -2.51 17.15 -21.23
CA SER A 117 -3.76 17.59 -20.58
C SER A 117 -4.94 17.44 -21.54
N SER A 118 -6.02 16.80 -21.11
CA SER A 118 -7.21 16.50 -21.92
C SER A 118 -8.52 16.92 -21.24
N PHE A 119 -8.46 17.29 -19.95
CA PHE A 119 -9.61 17.68 -19.15
C PHE A 119 -9.20 18.70 -18.08
N GLU A 120 -10.19 19.32 -17.43
CA GLU A 120 -9.97 20.30 -16.36
C GLU A 120 -8.99 19.83 -15.28
N LYS A 121 -8.12 20.73 -14.84
CA LYS A 121 -7.10 20.53 -13.79
C LYS A 121 -6.08 19.42 -14.06
N GLN A 122 -6.12 18.80 -15.23
CA GLN A 122 -5.04 17.92 -15.65
C GLN A 122 -3.81 18.74 -16.04
N THR A 123 -2.64 18.16 -15.84
CA THR A 123 -1.35 18.77 -16.19
C THR A 123 -0.63 17.93 -17.22
N SER A 124 0.09 18.59 -18.15
CA SER A 124 0.97 17.91 -19.11
C SER A 124 2.35 17.69 -18.49
N ILE A 125 2.98 16.55 -18.81
CA ILE A 125 4.35 16.22 -18.45
C ILE A 125 5.12 15.81 -19.70
N LEU A 126 6.07 16.66 -20.09
CA LEU A 126 6.90 16.46 -21.27
C LEU A 126 8.37 16.17 -20.91
N THR A 127 8.78 16.47 -19.68
CA THR A 127 10.14 16.26 -19.18
C THR A 127 10.11 15.75 -17.74
N ASP A 128 11.18 15.07 -17.31
CA ASP A 128 11.45 14.73 -15.91
C ASP A 128 12.94 14.92 -15.63
N THR A 129 13.28 16.08 -15.09
CA THR A 129 14.67 16.46 -14.79
C THR A 129 15.34 15.56 -13.75
N SER A 130 14.56 14.76 -13.02
CA SER A 130 15.07 13.79 -12.04
C SER A 130 15.50 12.48 -12.68
N SER A 131 15.16 12.23 -13.94
CA SER A 131 15.63 11.07 -14.69
C SER A 131 16.99 11.32 -15.35
N GLY A 132 17.79 10.27 -15.53
CA GLY A 132 19.12 10.40 -16.14
C GLY A 132 19.10 10.92 -17.59
N GLY A 133 17.97 10.73 -18.31
CA GLY A 133 17.79 11.22 -19.67
C GLY A 133 16.89 12.47 -19.77
N GLY A 134 16.46 13.05 -18.66
CA GLY A 134 15.56 14.22 -18.64
C GLY A 134 14.14 13.94 -19.10
N LEU A 135 13.77 12.67 -19.32
CA LEU A 135 12.48 12.26 -19.87
C LEU A 135 11.72 11.32 -18.93
N PRO A 136 10.37 11.47 -18.86
CA PRO A 136 9.53 10.64 -18.02
C PRO A 136 9.34 9.23 -18.59
N SER A 137 9.18 8.23 -17.73
CA SER A 137 8.86 6.85 -18.12
C SER A 137 8.12 6.12 -16.99
N ILE A 138 7.45 5.01 -17.32
CA ILE A 138 6.81 4.15 -16.30
C ILE A 138 7.86 3.69 -15.28
N ALA A 139 9.05 3.29 -15.72
CA ALA A 139 10.13 2.88 -14.85
C ALA A 139 10.53 4.00 -13.86
N GLN A 140 10.69 5.23 -14.35
CA GLN A 140 11.04 6.37 -13.50
C GLN A 140 9.96 6.66 -12.46
N TYR A 141 8.68 6.61 -12.83
CA TYR A 141 7.58 6.80 -11.90
C TYR A 141 7.53 5.70 -10.82
N ILE A 142 7.75 4.43 -11.20
CA ILE A 142 7.79 3.33 -10.22
C ILE A 142 8.97 3.48 -9.26
N ARG A 143 10.14 3.90 -9.72
CA ARG A 143 11.29 4.23 -8.84
C ARG A 143 10.89 5.26 -7.79
N LYS A 144 10.36 6.41 -8.21
CA LYS A 144 9.96 7.52 -7.33
C LYS A 144 8.89 7.07 -6.32
N ILE A 145 7.95 6.22 -6.74
CA ILE A 145 6.92 5.66 -5.86
C ILE A 145 7.52 4.83 -4.72
N PHE A 146 8.47 3.96 -5.00
CA PHE A 146 9.02 3.07 -3.97
C PHE A 146 10.10 3.74 -3.13
N LEU A 147 10.93 4.61 -3.70
CA LEU A 147 12.02 5.27 -2.99
C LEU A 147 11.52 6.31 -1.99
N VAL A 148 10.66 7.23 -2.43
CA VAL A 148 10.21 8.36 -1.60
C VAL A 148 8.70 8.53 -1.54
N SER A 149 7.96 7.57 -2.10
CA SER A 149 6.49 7.64 -2.12
C SER A 149 5.92 8.86 -2.87
N ASP A 150 6.52 9.24 -3.99
CA ASP A 150 6.18 10.40 -4.80
C ASP A 150 4.70 10.38 -5.26
N ASN A 151 3.98 11.49 -5.03
CA ASN A 151 2.56 11.61 -5.35
C ASN A 151 2.32 11.92 -6.84
N ASP A 152 3.19 12.72 -7.46
CA ASP A 152 3.03 13.02 -8.88
C ASP A 152 3.30 11.77 -9.73
N ALA A 153 4.34 11.01 -9.42
CA ALA A 153 4.61 9.72 -10.07
C ALA A 153 3.42 8.76 -9.98
N TYR A 154 2.75 8.70 -8.82
CA TYR A 154 1.51 7.93 -8.69
C TYR A 154 0.40 8.47 -9.60
N ASN A 155 0.19 9.78 -9.65
CA ASN A 155 -0.83 10.39 -10.50
C ASN A 155 -0.61 10.04 -11.97
N ARG A 156 0.66 10.07 -12.46
CA ARG A 156 0.99 9.68 -13.85
C ARG A 156 0.67 8.22 -14.14
N LEU A 157 0.95 7.32 -13.21
CA LEU A 157 0.58 5.90 -13.37
C LEU A 157 -0.93 5.69 -13.27
N TYR A 158 -1.64 6.42 -12.41
CA TYR A 158 -3.11 6.41 -12.35
C TYR A 158 -3.72 6.83 -13.71
N GLU A 159 -3.19 7.89 -14.33
CA GLU A 159 -3.61 8.41 -15.63
C GLU A 159 -3.36 7.40 -16.75
N PHE A 160 -2.19 6.78 -16.77
CA PHE A 160 -1.89 5.70 -17.72
C PHE A 160 -2.81 4.50 -17.55
N ASN A 161 -3.02 4.05 -16.31
CA ASN A 161 -3.85 2.89 -16.02
C ASN A 161 -5.33 3.12 -16.36
N GLY A 162 -5.86 4.28 -15.97
CA GLY A 162 -7.28 4.60 -15.92
C GLY A 162 -7.98 4.03 -14.69
N GLN A 163 -8.92 4.80 -14.14
CA GLN A 163 -9.68 4.43 -12.94
C GLN A 163 -10.45 3.10 -13.15
N GLN A 164 -11.18 2.98 -14.26
CA GLN A 164 -11.98 1.79 -14.56
C GLN A 164 -11.12 0.54 -14.67
N THR A 165 -10.09 0.58 -15.54
CA THR A 165 -9.21 -0.56 -15.77
C THR A 165 -8.52 -1.02 -14.49
N THR A 166 -8.04 -0.09 -13.67
CA THR A 166 -7.41 -0.40 -12.39
C THR A 166 -8.34 -1.20 -11.49
N ASN A 167 -9.56 -0.70 -11.26
CA ASN A 167 -10.49 -1.34 -10.33
C ASN A 167 -11.02 -2.67 -10.88
N GLU A 168 -11.41 -2.75 -12.15
CA GLU A 168 -11.89 -3.99 -12.77
C GLU A 168 -10.83 -5.10 -12.74
N LYS A 169 -9.55 -4.78 -12.99
CA LYS A 169 -8.46 -5.75 -12.91
C LYS A 169 -8.26 -6.25 -11.47
N LEU A 170 -8.26 -5.37 -10.48
CA LEU A 170 -8.14 -5.74 -9.07
C LEU A 170 -9.33 -6.62 -8.65
N TRP A 171 -10.55 -6.28 -9.03
CA TRP A 171 -11.74 -7.06 -8.70
C TRP A 171 -11.75 -8.44 -9.35
N ARG A 172 -11.31 -8.55 -10.61
CA ARG A 172 -11.12 -9.85 -11.30
C ARG A 172 -10.08 -10.72 -10.60
N LYS A 173 -9.04 -10.11 -10.04
CA LYS A 173 -8.03 -10.81 -9.22
C LYS A 173 -8.54 -11.22 -7.84
N GLY A 174 -9.76 -10.80 -7.44
CA GLY A 174 -10.41 -11.19 -6.19
C GLY A 174 -10.31 -10.14 -5.08
N TYR A 175 -9.71 -8.99 -5.33
CA TYR A 175 -9.61 -7.86 -4.39
C TYR A 175 -10.88 -7.00 -4.43
N LYS A 176 -12.02 -7.60 -4.06
CA LYS A 176 -13.36 -7.03 -4.29
C LYS A 176 -13.64 -5.75 -3.50
N ASP A 177 -13.04 -5.62 -2.30
CA ASP A 177 -13.23 -4.46 -1.43
C ASP A 177 -12.22 -3.35 -1.70
N THR A 178 -11.19 -3.64 -2.51
CA THR A 178 -10.22 -2.63 -2.93
C THR A 178 -10.85 -1.71 -3.97
N ARG A 179 -10.73 -0.40 -3.74
CA ARG A 179 -11.11 0.62 -4.70
C ARG A 179 -10.07 1.75 -4.75
N ILE A 180 -9.68 2.14 -5.95
CA ILE A 180 -8.76 3.26 -6.22
C ILE A 180 -9.55 4.29 -7.01
N THR A 181 -10.00 5.33 -6.33
CA THR A 181 -10.99 6.27 -6.84
C THR A 181 -10.39 7.60 -7.26
N ARG A 182 -9.18 7.94 -6.79
CA ARG A 182 -8.65 9.31 -6.91
C ARG A 182 -7.13 9.38 -7.03
N ARG A 183 -6.67 10.46 -7.67
CA ARG A 183 -5.30 10.95 -7.63
C ARG A 183 -4.98 11.58 -6.27
N PHE A 184 -3.71 11.82 -6.00
CA PHE A 184 -3.23 12.59 -4.85
C PHE A 184 -3.00 14.08 -5.19
N VAL A 185 -4.00 14.67 -5.80
CA VAL A 185 -4.13 16.11 -6.07
C VAL A 185 -5.57 16.54 -5.82
N THR A 186 -5.77 17.85 -5.71
CA THR A 186 -7.11 18.43 -5.50
C THR A 186 -7.97 18.32 -6.76
N MET A 187 -8.72 17.22 -6.86
CA MET A 187 -9.70 16.93 -7.92
C MET A 187 -10.99 16.38 -7.30
N ASN A 188 -12.13 16.70 -7.91
CA ASN A 188 -13.42 16.11 -7.54
C ASN A 188 -13.59 14.72 -8.18
N GLU A 189 -14.73 14.04 -7.92
CA GLU A 189 -14.99 12.69 -8.45
C GLU A 189 -15.02 12.66 -9.97
N GLU A 190 -15.68 13.65 -10.61
CA GLU A 190 -15.79 13.74 -12.06
C GLU A 190 -14.39 13.90 -12.71
N GLN A 191 -13.56 14.80 -12.19
CA GLN A 191 -12.20 15.02 -12.67
C GLN A 191 -11.31 13.77 -12.52
N ASN A 192 -11.52 12.96 -11.48
CA ASN A 192 -10.80 11.70 -11.28
C ASN A 192 -11.23 10.59 -12.25
N ARG A 193 -12.43 10.68 -12.84
CA ARG A 193 -12.92 9.73 -13.86
C ARG A 193 -12.25 9.94 -15.23
N HIS A 194 -11.75 11.13 -15.53
CA HIS A 194 -11.07 11.47 -16.77
C HIS A 194 -9.59 11.15 -16.70
N THR A 195 -9.07 10.43 -17.70
CA THR A 195 -7.62 10.23 -17.87
C THR A 195 -7.05 11.22 -18.87
N ASN A 196 -5.73 11.41 -18.81
CA ASN A 196 -4.96 12.16 -19.79
C ASN A 196 -4.73 11.33 -21.05
N ALA A 197 -4.46 11.98 -22.17
CA ALA A 197 -3.85 11.32 -23.31
C ALA A 197 -2.37 11.01 -23.00
N ILE A 198 -1.89 9.85 -23.45
CA ILE A 198 -0.54 9.36 -23.20
C ILE A 198 0.13 9.06 -24.53
N ARG A 199 1.37 9.52 -24.73
CA ARG A 199 2.19 9.23 -25.89
C ARG A 199 3.48 8.54 -25.51
N PHE A 200 3.76 7.39 -26.11
CA PHE A 200 5.04 6.71 -26.00
C PHE A 200 5.94 7.10 -27.17
N MET A 201 7.09 7.67 -26.86
CA MET A 201 8.02 8.24 -27.83
C MET A 201 9.37 7.54 -27.75
N LYS A 202 10.04 7.38 -28.90
CA LYS A 202 11.43 6.93 -28.97
C LYS A 202 12.13 7.68 -30.12
N ASP A 203 13.27 8.28 -29.84
CA ASP A 203 14.09 9.02 -30.81
C ASP A 203 13.25 10.05 -31.60
N GLY A 204 12.37 10.77 -30.91
CA GLY A 204 11.46 11.76 -31.51
C GLY A 204 10.28 11.19 -32.30
N ARG A 205 10.13 9.84 -32.38
CA ARG A 205 9.05 9.18 -33.12
C ARG A 205 7.96 8.70 -32.17
N LEU A 206 6.70 8.88 -32.57
CA LEU A 206 5.55 8.31 -31.86
C LEU A 206 5.49 6.80 -32.14
N LEU A 207 5.54 6.00 -31.05
CA LEU A 207 5.39 4.54 -31.11
C LEU A 207 3.96 4.10 -30.83
N TYR A 208 3.32 4.75 -29.87
CA TYR A 208 1.96 4.45 -29.46
C TYR A 208 1.31 5.67 -28.81
N GLU A 209 0.04 5.86 -29.06
CA GLU A 209 -0.80 6.86 -28.43
C GLU A 209 -2.00 6.20 -27.77
N GLN A 210 -2.25 6.56 -26.50
CA GLN A 210 -3.44 6.19 -25.75
C GLN A 210 -4.32 7.45 -25.66
N PRO A 211 -5.52 7.44 -26.24
CA PRO A 211 -6.44 8.57 -26.11
C PRO A 211 -6.90 8.72 -24.64
N PRO A 212 -7.39 9.91 -24.25
CA PRO A 212 -8.03 10.10 -22.97
C PRO A 212 -9.25 9.18 -22.86
N ALA A 213 -9.54 8.72 -21.64
CA ALA A 213 -10.67 7.85 -21.36
C ALA A 213 -11.49 8.40 -20.20
N TYR A 214 -12.77 8.04 -20.17
CA TYR A 214 -13.71 8.33 -19.09
C TYR A 214 -14.13 7.03 -18.40
N SER A 215 -14.10 7.04 -17.07
CA SER A 215 -14.49 5.89 -16.26
C SER A 215 -15.98 5.91 -15.96
N THR A 216 -16.69 4.87 -16.39
CA THR A 216 -18.11 4.64 -16.06
C THR A 216 -18.29 3.67 -14.89
N VAL A 217 -17.19 3.22 -14.27
CA VAL A 217 -17.25 2.26 -13.17
C VAL A 217 -18.08 2.79 -11.99
N SER A 218 -18.95 1.95 -11.47
CA SER A 218 -19.75 2.25 -10.29
C SER A 218 -19.06 1.69 -9.04
N PHE A 219 -18.95 2.53 -8.01
CA PHE A 219 -18.47 2.11 -6.69
C PHE A 219 -19.63 2.02 -5.72
N ASP A 220 -19.59 1.04 -4.83
CA ASP A 220 -20.52 0.98 -3.71
C ASP A 220 -20.06 1.95 -2.60
N PHE A 221 -20.80 3.02 -2.42
CA PHE A 221 -20.64 4.03 -1.38
C PHE A 221 -21.77 4.00 -0.34
N SER A 222 -22.49 2.88 -0.23
CA SER A 222 -23.58 2.71 0.73
C SER A 222 -23.11 2.80 2.18
N LYS A 223 -21.94 2.24 2.48
CA LYS A 223 -21.30 2.34 3.79
C LYS A 223 -20.64 3.71 3.95
N LYS A 224 -21.22 4.54 4.81
CA LYS A 224 -20.66 5.85 5.15
C LYS A 224 -19.44 5.69 6.07
N ILE A 225 -18.40 6.50 5.83
CA ILE A 225 -17.14 6.48 6.56
C ILE A 225 -16.85 7.89 7.05
N TRP A 226 -17.06 8.10 8.34
CA TRP A 226 -16.84 9.37 9.03
C TRP A 226 -15.72 9.21 10.04
N ILE A 227 -14.71 10.10 10.02
CA ILE A 227 -13.52 10.01 10.88
C ILE A 227 -13.29 11.34 11.59
N GLY A 228 -12.84 11.26 12.86
CA GLY A 228 -12.63 12.41 13.72
C GLY A 228 -13.94 13.04 14.20
N HIS A 229 -13.85 14.21 14.80
CA HIS A 229 -15.01 15.01 15.21
C HIS A 229 -15.04 16.39 14.55
N ALA A 230 -13.90 16.85 14.01
CA ALA A 230 -13.74 18.08 13.27
C ALA A 230 -12.66 17.93 12.19
N HIS A 231 -12.62 18.85 11.24
CA HIS A 231 -11.57 18.88 10.22
C HIS A 231 -11.39 20.30 9.65
N TYR A 232 -10.21 20.59 9.13
CA TYR A 232 -9.99 21.76 8.32
C TYR A 232 -10.39 21.51 6.86
N ASN A 233 -11.13 22.44 6.29
CA ASN A 233 -11.46 22.42 4.86
C ASN A 233 -10.30 23.01 4.03
N ARG A 234 -10.50 23.15 2.71
CA ARG A 234 -9.48 23.66 1.79
C ARG A 234 -9.15 25.15 1.95
N ASP A 235 -10.00 25.88 2.65
CA ASP A 235 -9.86 27.31 2.91
C ASP A 235 -9.32 27.54 4.34
N ASP A 236 -8.70 26.49 4.93
CA ASP A 236 -8.18 26.48 6.30
C ASP A 236 -9.22 26.88 7.37
N SER A 237 -10.49 26.63 7.08
CA SER A 237 -11.58 26.88 8.03
C SER A 237 -11.91 25.61 8.79
N LEU A 238 -12.02 25.70 10.13
CA LEU A 238 -12.42 24.60 10.98
C LEU A 238 -13.90 24.28 10.80
N ILE A 239 -14.19 23.05 10.40
CA ILE A 239 -15.54 22.48 10.29
C ILE A 239 -15.78 21.55 11.46
N ASN A 240 -16.74 21.86 12.33
CA ASN A 240 -17.10 21.09 13.51
C ASN A 240 -17.99 19.88 13.16
N SER A 241 -17.49 19.02 12.28
CA SER A 241 -18.10 17.74 11.93
C SER A 241 -17.03 16.75 11.49
N PRO A 242 -17.27 15.43 11.60
CA PRO A 242 -16.36 14.41 11.09
C PRO A 242 -16.05 14.62 9.60
N MET A 243 -14.85 14.22 9.17
CA MET A 243 -14.46 14.24 7.76
C MET A 243 -15.00 13.01 7.04
N ASP A 244 -15.56 13.22 5.83
CA ASP A 244 -16.14 12.12 5.02
C ASP A 244 -15.09 11.44 4.15
N PHE A 245 -14.82 10.18 4.42
CA PHE A 245 -13.94 9.29 3.64
C PHE A 245 -14.73 8.31 2.76
N THR A 246 -16.04 8.42 2.64
CA THR A 246 -16.90 7.47 1.92
C THR A 246 -16.43 7.23 0.50
N THR A 247 -16.01 8.26 -0.24
CA THR A 247 -15.59 8.16 -1.64
C THR A 247 -14.07 8.01 -1.81
N HIS A 248 -13.31 7.94 -0.73
CA HIS A 248 -11.86 7.81 -0.76
C HIS A 248 -11.41 6.40 -1.18
N ASN A 249 -10.12 6.30 -1.52
CA ASN A 249 -9.47 5.01 -1.77
C ASN A 249 -9.70 4.06 -0.59
N ASN A 250 -9.86 2.78 -0.88
CA ASN A 250 -9.95 1.70 0.12
C ASN A 250 -9.04 0.55 -0.29
N LEU A 251 -8.24 0.05 0.64
CA LEU A 251 -7.36 -1.09 0.43
C LEU A 251 -7.22 -1.84 1.76
N PRO A 252 -8.00 -2.90 1.98
CA PRO A 252 -7.91 -3.70 3.20
C PRO A 252 -6.49 -4.25 3.42
N LEU A 253 -6.05 -4.33 4.68
CA LEU A 253 -4.70 -4.76 5.03
C LEU A 253 -4.38 -6.17 4.52
N GLU A 254 -5.36 -7.07 4.51
CA GLU A 254 -5.23 -8.43 3.96
C GLU A 254 -4.97 -8.40 2.44
N ASP A 255 -5.65 -7.50 1.70
CA ASP A 255 -5.46 -7.36 0.25
C ASP A 255 -4.07 -6.78 -0.06
N LEU A 256 -3.64 -5.74 0.68
CA LEU A 256 -2.31 -5.16 0.55
C LEU A 256 -1.22 -6.21 0.79
N ARG A 257 -1.32 -6.99 1.90
CA ARG A 257 -0.41 -8.10 2.19
C ARG A 257 -0.40 -9.14 1.07
N GLN A 258 -1.58 -9.52 0.56
CA GLN A 258 -1.70 -10.53 -0.50
C GLN A 258 -1.10 -10.05 -1.82
N MET A 259 -1.30 -8.77 -2.19
CA MET A 259 -0.68 -8.18 -3.37
C MET A 259 0.84 -8.19 -3.26
N LEU A 260 1.39 -7.82 -2.11
CA LEU A 260 2.83 -7.88 -1.87
C LEU A 260 3.35 -9.32 -1.99
N GLN A 261 2.66 -10.31 -1.40
CA GLN A 261 3.02 -11.72 -1.52
C GLN A 261 3.00 -12.20 -2.98
N SER A 262 2.00 -11.79 -3.76
CA SER A 262 1.85 -12.23 -5.16
C SER A 262 2.96 -11.71 -6.07
N VAL A 263 3.60 -10.60 -5.69
CA VAL A 263 4.76 -10.05 -6.41
C VAL A 263 6.06 -10.73 -6.00
N LEU A 264 6.29 -10.89 -4.70
CA LEU A 264 7.53 -11.45 -4.18
C LEU A 264 7.62 -12.97 -4.38
N PHE A 265 6.46 -13.62 -4.43
CA PHE A 265 6.33 -15.07 -4.57
C PHE A 265 5.23 -15.42 -5.58
N PRO A 266 5.40 -15.12 -6.88
CA PRO A 266 4.33 -15.18 -7.88
C PRO A 266 3.68 -16.55 -8.02
N SER A 267 4.42 -17.64 -7.77
CA SER A 267 3.89 -19.01 -7.86
C SER A 267 3.23 -19.49 -6.55
N SER A 268 3.11 -18.65 -5.52
CA SER A 268 2.65 -19.07 -4.19
C SER A 268 1.15 -18.91 -3.96
N GLY A 269 0.46 -18.19 -4.81
CA GLY A 269 -0.97 -17.90 -4.69
C GLY A 269 -1.80 -18.42 -5.86
N PRO A 270 -3.13 -18.28 -5.79
CA PRO A 270 -4.01 -18.63 -6.89
C PRO A 270 -3.63 -17.90 -8.19
N ALA A 271 -3.69 -18.59 -9.33
CA ALA A 271 -3.34 -18.03 -10.65
C ALA A 271 -4.08 -16.71 -10.96
N LYS A 272 -5.35 -16.60 -10.55
CA LYS A 272 -6.14 -15.37 -10.73
C LYS A 272 -5.61 -14.14 -10.01
N GLN A 273 -4.83 -14.31 -8.95
CA GLN A 273 -4.22 -13.22 -8.18
C GLN A 273 -2.86 -12.80 -8.71
N GLN A 274 -2.30 -13.54 -9.67
CA GLN A 274 -1.04 -13.18 -10.30
C GLN A 274 -1.23 -11.98 -11.23
N PHE A 275 -0.21 -11.13 -11.28
CA PHE A 275 -0.12 -10.04 -12.24
C PHE A 275 0.66 -10.54 -13.46
N ASN A 276 0.27 -10.09 -14.66
CA ASN A 276 0.95 -10.44 -15.90
C ASN A 276 2.27 -9.65 -16.02
N LEU A 277 3.29 -10.10 -15.28
CA LEU A 277 4.60 -9.48 -15.20
C LEU A 277 5.66 -10.40 -15.82
N THR A 278 6.63 -9.79 -16.49
CA THR A 278 7.81 -10.49 -17.00
C THR A 278 8.83 -10.75 -15.88
N LYS A 279 9.80 -11.61 -16.12
CA LYS A 279 10.92 -11.82 -15.17
C LYS A 279 11.69 -10.52 -14.92
N ASP A 280 11.84 -9.69 -15.93
CA ASP A 280 12.50 -8.39 -15.83
C ASP A 280 11.70 -7.41 -14.97
N ASP A 281 10.35 -7.44 -15.05
CA ASP A 281 9.48 -6.64 -14.18
C ASP A 281 9.60 -7.06 -12.70
N TYR A 282 9.68 -8.35 -12.41
CA TYR A 282 9.90 -8.82 -11.05
C TYR A 282 11.24 -8.36 -10.50
N ASN A 283 12.34 -8.51 -11.25
CA ASN A 283 13.66 -8.05 -10.83
C ASN A 283 13.67 -6.54 -10.60
N PHE A 284 13.05 -5.77 -11.50
CA PHE A 284 12.89 -4.33 -11.39
C PHE A 284 12.11 -3.94 -10.11
N LEU A 285 11.01 -4.60 -9.84
CA LEU A 285 10.23 -4.35 -8.63
C LEU A 285 11.01 -4.72 -7.36
N TYR A 286 11.73 -5.85 -7.35
CA TYR A 286 12.53 -6.24 -6.19
C TYR A 286 13.62 -5.20 -5.90
N GLN A 287 14.27 -4.68 -6.94
CA GLN A 287 15.23 -3.60 -6.76
C GLN A 287 14.58 -2.39 -6.08
N TYR A 288 13.59 -1.77 -6.72
CA TYR A 288 13.08 -0.49 -6.23
C TYR A 288 12.21 -0.59 -4.97
N MET A 289 11.60 -1.73 -4.69
CA MET A 289 10.91 -1.97 -3.41
C MET A 289 11.88 -2.05 -2.22
N SER A 290 13.14 -2.39 -2.44
CA SER A 290 14.16 -2.61 -1.40
C SER A 290 15.31 -1.59 -1.40
N GLU A 291 15.46 -0.82 -2.48
CA GLU A 291 16.48 0.23 -2.62
C GLU A 291 16.23 1.36 -1.60
N LEU A 292 17.30 1.99 -1.16
CA LEU A 292 17.27 3.11 -0.23
C LEU A 292 17.56 4.42 -0.98
N PRO A 293 17.07 5.58 -0.51
CA PRO A 293 17.22 6.84 -1.24
C PRO A 293 18.66 7.19 -1.59
N TYR A 294 19.64 6.90 -0.71
CA TYR A 294 21.04 7.19 -0.96
C TYR A 294 21.69 6.29 -2.03
N GLU A 295 21.09 5.13 -2.32
CA GLU A 295 21.59 4.18 -3.34
C GLU A 295 21.15 4.58 -4.74
N SER A 296 20.19 5.52 -4.87
CA SER A 296 19.66 5.97 -6.16
C SER A 296 20.46 7.13 -6.73
N SER A 297 20.89 7.00 -7.99
CA SER A 297 21.55 8.06 -8.74
C SER A 297 20.59 8.93 -9.55
N HIS A 298 19.43 8.36 -9.97
CA HIS A 298 18.38 9.04 -10.76
C HIS A 298 16.99 8.51 -10.40
N PRO A 299 16.22 9.24 -9.56
CA PRO A 299 16.53 10.55 -8.94
C PRO A 299 17.63 10.47 -7.91
N LYS A 300 18.45 11.51 -7.83
CA LYS A 300 19.34 11.71 -6.70
C LYS A 300 18.58 12.47 -5.61
N TYR A 301 18.53 11.91 -4.41
CA TYR A 301 17.81 12.48 -3.27
C TYR A 301 18.75 13.14 -2.27
N ASP A 302 18.28 14.21 -1.63
CA ASP A 302 18.92 14.75 -0.43
C ASP A 302 18.67 13.78 0.74
N THR A 303 19.72 13.19 1.26
CA THR A 303 19.65 12.18 2.32
C THR A 303 19.32 12.77 3.71
N THR A 304 19.35 14.08 3.87
CA THR A 304 18.89 14.76 5.09
C THR A 304 17.37 14.80 5.15
N GLU A 305 16.70 14.96 4.01
CA GLU A 305 15.25 14.89 3.86
C GLU A 305 14.80 13.44 3.69
N PHE A 306 15.40 12.72 2.74
CA PHE A 306 15.07 11.32 2.40
C PHE A 306 16.12 10.36 2.95
N PHE A 307 16.11 10.20 4.28
CA PHE A 307 17.04 9.30 4.96
C PHE A 307 16.75 7.82 4.65
N ASP A 308 17.66 6.90 4.96
CA ASP A 308 17.61 5.47 4.59
C ASP A 308 16.25 4.82 4.86
N SER A 309 15.70 5.07 6.04
CA SER A 309 14.43 4.47 6.47
C SER A 309 13.19 5.32 6.15
N TYR A 310 13.30 6.32 5.25
CA TYR A 310 12.19 7.24 4.94
C TYR A 310 10.89 6.52 4.61
N THR A 311 10.96 5.43 3.83
CA THR A 311 9.81 4.59 3.47
C THR A 311 9.82 3.21 4.14
N LYS A 312 10.64 2.97 5.17
CA LYS A 312 10.80 1.66 5.84
C LYS A 312 10.30 1.77 7.28
N PHE A 313 8.97 1.60 7.50
CA PHE A 313 8.37 1.87 8.81
C PHE A 313 8.77 0.85 9.87
N PHE A 314 8.69 -0.44 9.53
CA PHE A 314 9.10 -1.48 10.45
C PHE A 314 10.60 -1.37 10.77
N PHE A 315 10.95 -1.44 12.05
CA PHE A 315 12.28 -1.35 12.67
C PHE A 315 12.96 0.03 12.64
N PHE A 316 12.99 0.70 11.49
CA PHE A 316 14.04 1.71 11.23
C PHE A 316 13.52 3.15 11.17
N LYS A 317 12.24 3.38 10.83
CA LYS A 317 11.70 4.74 10.64
C LYS A 317 11.77 5.57 11.92
N ALA A 318 11.39 4.99 13.07
CA ALA A 318 11.54 5.64 14.35
C ALA A 318 13.03 5.88 14.66
N GLY A 319 13.42 7.13 14.85
CA GLY A 319 14.80 7.53 15.12
C GLY A 319 15.70 7.66 13.90
N LYS A 320 15.17 7.49 12.68
CA LYS A 320 15.90 7.64 11.39
C LYS A 320 17.18 6.79 11.33
N GLU A 321 17.11 5.57 11.86
CA GLU A 321 18.27 4.69 11.98
C GLU A 321 18.76 4.21 10.60
N LYS A 322 20.09 4.03 10.50
CA LYS A 322 20.68 3.34 9.34
C LYS A 322 20.22 1.90 9.28
N ILE A 323 19.85 1.44 8.11
CA ILE A 323 19.47 0.06 7.88
C ILE A 323 20.73 -0.79 7.72
N PRO A 324 20.92 -1.86 8.53
CA PRO A 324 22.05 -2.76 8.37
C PRO A 324 22.09 -3.36 6.95
N SER A 325 23.26 -3.37 6.31
CA SER A 325 23.43 -3.80 4.91
C SER A 325 22.96 -5.24 4.63
N HIS A 326 22.91 -6.09 5.67
CA HIS A 326 22.44 -7.46 5.56
C HIS A 326 20.92 -7.62 5.69
N ILE A 327 20.18 -6.54 5.98
CA ILE A 327 18.71 -6.54 6.07
C ILE A 327 18.14 -5.70 4.94
N ARG A 328 17.13 -6.25 4.27
CA ARG A 328 16.32 -5.52 3.28
C ARG A 328 14.84 -5.64 3.58
N SER A 329 14.14 -4.53 3.39
CA SER A 329 12.69 -4.44 3.46
C SER A 329 12.14 -4.16 2.08
N PHE A 330 11.39 -5.10 1.55
CA PHE A 330 10.63 -4.95 0.30
C PHE A 330 9.21 -4.55 0.67
N ASN A 331 8.87 -3.28 0.53
CA ASN A 331 7.65 -2.77 1.13
C ASN A 331 7.02 -1.59 0.38
N LYS A 332 5.80 -1.25 0.77
CA LYS A 332 5.19 0.02 0.41
C LYS A 332 4.40 0.57 1.59
N PRO A 333 4.89 1.64 2.25
CA PRO A 333 4.18 2.31 3.32
C PRO A 333 3.21 3.36 2.79
N GLY A 334 2.35 3.85 3.69
CA GLY A 334 1.50 4.99 3.48
C GLY A 334 1.17 5.68 4.80
N TRP A 335 1.05 6.99 4.79
CA TRP A 335 0.62 7.77 5.92
C TRP A 335 -0.19 8.99 5.47
N SER A 336 -1.29 9.25 6.12
CA SER A 336 -2.16 10.41 5.90
C SER A 336 -3.26 10.46 6.94
N TYR A 337 -3.66 11.63 7.34
CA TYR A 337 -4.80 11.87 8.24
C TYR A 337 -4.74 11.04 9.53
N GLY A 338 -3.59 10.95 10.16
CA GLY A 338 -3.38 10.14 11.37
C GLY A 338 -3.22 8.64 11.14
N PHE A 339 -3.47 8.10 9.95
CA PHE A 339 -3.22 6.71 9.64
C PHE A 339 -1.80 6.46 9.16
N LEU A 340 -1.18 5.41 9.68
CA LEU A 340 0.07 4.85 9.16
C LEU A 340 -0.16 3.38 8.81
N THR A 341 0.32 2.98 7.65
CA THR A 341 0.21 1.60 7.16
C THR A 341 1.51 1.20 6.50
N ASP A 342 1.97 -0.02 6.73
CA ASP A 342 3.06 -0.62 5.96
C ASP A 342 2.79 -2.11 5.74
N ALA A 343 3.20 -2.61 4.59
CA ALA A 343 3.29 -4.04 4.30
C ALA A 343 4.68 -4.32 3.75
N ALA A 344 5.40 -5.21 4.42
CA ALA A 344 6.80 -5.49 4.19
C ALA A 344 7.11 -6.99 4.14
N TYR A 345 8.01 -7.36 3.26
CA TYR A 345 8.78 -8.60 3.34
C TYR A 345 10.18 -8.24 3.80
N ILE A 346 10.64 -8.91 4.84
CA ILE A 346 11.95 -8.71 5.44
C ILE A 346 12.85 -9.88 5.08
N ALA A 347 14.01 -9.57 4.54
CA ALA A 347 15.08 -10.54 4.25
C ALA A 347 16.34 -10.16 5.01
N ASP A 348 16.82 -11.04 5.87
CA ASP A 348 18.10 -10.94 6.56
C ASP A 348 19.06 -11.98 5.98
N PHE A 349 19.97 -11.52 5.16
CA PHE A 349 20.93 -12.35 4.44
C PHE A 349 22.06 -12.92 5.31
N LYS A 350 22.31 -12.32 6.48
CA LYS A 350 23.33 -12.77 7.43
C LYS A 350 22.81 -13.97 8.25
N ASN A 351 21.58 -13.88 8.71
CA ASN A 351 20.98 -14.89 9.59
C ASN A 351 20.06 -15.87 8.83
N ASN A 352 19.90 -15.70 7.51
CA ASN A 352 18.97 -16.48 6.69
C ASN A 352 17.55 -16.47 7.26
N VAL A 353 17.05 -15.27 7.57
CA VAL A 353 15.71 -15.04 8.11
C VAL A 353 14.86 -14.33 7.07
N GLU A 354 13.64 -14.81 6.91
CA GLU A 354 12.63 -14.16 6.09
C GLU A 354 11.24 -14.26 6.74
N PHE A 355 10.44 -13.23 6.56
CA PHE A 355 9.03 -13.21 6.93
C PHE A 355 8.32 -12.01 6.29
N MET A 356 6.99 -12.00 6.31
CA MET A 356 6.23 -10.80 5.97
C MET A 356 5.53 -10.26 7.20
N ILE A 357 5.37 -8.94 7.23
CA ILE A 357 4.66 -8.22 8.27
C ILE A 357 3.86 -7.10 7.64
N SER A 358 2.62 -6.91 8.08
CA SER A 358 1.80 -5.78 7.67
C SER A 358 1.12 -5.20 8.89
N GLY A 359 0.99 -3.89 8.94
CA GLY A 359 0.35 -3.23 10.06
C GLY A 359 -0.29 -1.92 9.65
N VAL A 360 -1.27 -1.51 10.43
CA VAL A 360 -1.87 -0.19 10.42
C VAL A 360 -2.05 0.28 11.84
N ILE A 361 -1.93 1.59 12.06
CA ILE A 361 -2.29 2.27 13.31
C ILE A 361 -2.88 3.64 12.99
N TYR A 362 -3.82 4.09 13.81
CA TYR A 362 -4.38 5.44 13.79
C TYR A 362 -3.84 6.24 14.97
N VAL A 363 -3.25 7.38 14.71
CA VAL A 363 -2.66 8.29 15.70
C VAL A 363 -3.12 9.72 15.41
N ASN A 364 -4.20 10.11 16.06
CA ASN A 364 -4.81 11.43 15.98
C ASN A 364 -5.55 11.70 17.29
N LYS A 365 -4.80 12.19 18.27
CA LYS A 365 -5.26 12.29 19.66
C LYS A 365 -6.36 13.33 19.85
N ASP A 366 -6.27 14.45 19.14
CA ASP A 366 -7.28 15.51 19.24
C ASP A 366 -8.51 15.27 18.36
N GLY A 367 -8.48 14.25 17.46
CA GLY A 367 -9.61 13.90 16.60
C GLY A 367 -9.95 14.95 15.53
N VAL A 368 -9.05 15.90 15.27
CA VAL A 368 -9.18 16.91 14.21
C VAL A 368 -8.42 16.42 12.98
N LEU A 369 -9.03 16.46 11.80
CA LEU A 369 -8.40 16.03 10.56
C LEU A 369 -7.89 17.21 9.75
N ASN A 370 -6.83 16.99 8.96
CA ASN A 370 -6.25 17.98 8.05
C ASN A 370 -5.69 19.22 8.75
N ASP A 371 -5.19 19.05 9.97
CA ASP A 371 -4.51 20.08 10.76
C ASP A 371 -3.00 19.84 10.89
N ASP A 372 -2.50 18.75 10.27
CA ASP A 372 -1.12 18.30 10.26
C ASP A 372 -0.54 17.97 11.66
N LYS A 373 -1.40 17.74 12.67
CA LYS A 373 -1.01 17.42 14.05
C LYS A 373 -1.31 15.96 14.37
N TYR A 374 -0.46 15.07 13.94
CA TYR A 374 -0.61 13.64 14.16
C TYR A 374 0.60 13.08 14.90
N GLU A 375 0.39 12.19 15.86
CA GLU A 375 1.45 11.60 16.69
C GLU A 375 2.26 10.52 15.93
N TYR A 376 2.68 10.82 14.69
CA TYR A 376 3.46 9.91 13.85
C TYR A 376 4.80 9.55 14.49
N GLU A 377 5.55 10.56 14.98
CA GLU A 377 6.89 10.38 15.55
C GLU A 377 6.82 9.80 16.98
N GLU A 378 5.86 10.24 17.79
CA GLU A 378 5.73 9.88 19.19
C GLU A 378 5.11 8.50 19.41
N THR A 379 4.19 8.10 18.51
CA THR A 379 3.38 6.88 18.68
C THR A 379 3.43 5.96 17.48
N GLY A 380 3.23 6.51 16.29
CA GLY A 380 3.07 5.74 15.08
C GLY A 380 4.32 4.93 14.69
N TYR A 381 5.44 5.60 14.46
CA TYR A 381 6.69 4.91 14.10
C TYR A 381 7.26 4.06 15.24
N PRO A 382 7.22 4.47 16.53
CA PRO A 382 7.58 3.59 17.62
C PRO A 382 6.77 2.29 17.70
N PHE A 383 5.46 2.33 17.40
CA PHE A 383 4.63 1.13 17.28
C PHE A 383 5.17 0.17 16.21
N PHE A 384 5.45 0.66 14.98
CA PHE A 384 6.01 -0.17 13.91
C PHE A 384 7.38 -0.74 14.27
N LYS A 385 8.25 0.08 14.88
CA LYS A 385 9.58 -0.34 15.33
C LYS A 385 9.48 -1.50 16.32
N GLU A 386 8.67 -1.34 17.35
CA GLU A 386 8.60 -2.33 18.43
C GLU A 386 7.93 -3.63 17.97
N VAL A 387 6.79 -3.55 17.28
CA VAL A 387 6.10 -4.72 16.73
C VAL A 387 7.02 -5.48 15.77
N GLY A 388 7.71 -4.77 14.87
CA GLY A 388 8.69 -5.36 13.96
C GLY A 388 9.82 -6.06 14.71
N THR A 389 10.40 -5.41 15.70
CA THR A 389 11.51 -5.94 16.49
C THR A 389 11.12 -7.21 17.27
N ILE A 390 9.93 -7.25 17.85
CA ILE A 390 9.42 -8.43 18.56
C ILE A 390 9.31 -9.63 17.60
N ILE A 391 8.72 -9.43 16.43
CA ILE A 391 8.55 -10.50 15.45
C ILE A 391 9.91 -10.93 14.88
N TYR A 392 10.80 -10.00 14.59
CA TYR A 392 12.15 -10.31 14.10
C TYR A 392 12.96 -11.12 15.12
N ASN A 393 12.94 -10.71 16.40
CA ASN A 393 13.60 -11.44 17.49
C ASN A 393 13.05 -12.86 17.67
N TYR A 394 11.75 -13.05 17.46
CA TYR A 394 11.14 -14.38 17.40
C TYR A 394 11.68 -15.17 16.20
N GLU A 395 11.73 -14.58 15.01
CA GLU A 395 12.19 -15.25 13.79
C GLU A 395 13.68 -15.62 13.84
N LEU A 396 14.51 -14.83 14.51
CA LEU A 396 15.93 -15.16 14.75
C LEU A 396 16.10 -16.45 15.58
N LYS A 397 15.21 -16.69 16.53
CA LYS A 397 15.26 -17.84 17.46
C LYS A 397 14.44 -19.04 16.98
N ARG A 398 13.52 -18.83 16.05
CA ARG A 398 12.60 -19.87 15.59
C ARG A 398 13.34 -20.99 14.84
N PRO A 399 13.20 -22.26 15.25
CA PRO A 399 13.81 -23.37 14.52
C PRO A 399 13.19 -23.50 13.12
N ARG A 400 14.04 -23.69 12.11
CA ARG A 400 13.66 -23.94 10.72
C ARG A 400 14.10 -25.31 10.29
N LYS A 401 13.20 -26.11 9.71
CA LYS A 401 13.56 -27.40 9.14
C LYS A 401 14.49 -27.26 7.94
N TYR A 402 14.27 -26.21 7.14
CA TYR A 402 15.07 -25.89 5.96
C TYR A 402 15.42 -24.40 5.99
N ILE A 403 16.67 -24.10 5.75
CA ILE A 403 17.18 -22.73 5.67
C ILE A 403 16.71 -22.12 4.35
N PRO A 404 16.16 -20.89 4.34
CA PRO A 404 15.74 -20.25 3.11
C PRO A 404 16.95 -19.86 2.24
N ASP A 405 16.84 -20.13 0.95
CA ASP A 405 17.69 -19.53 -0.07
C ASP A 405 17.08 -18.17 -0.44
N LEU A 406 17.77 -17.09 -0.08
CA LEU A 406 17.36 -15.72 -0.31
C LEU A 406 18.02 -15.08 -1.54
N SER A 407 18.71 -15.87 -2.37
CA SER A 407 19.51 -15.38 -3.51
C SER A 407 18.70 -14.51 -4.49
N ASN A 408 17.43 -14.84 -4.72
CA ASN A 408 16.54 -14.08 -5.59
C ASN A 408 16.25 -12.65 -5.10
N PHE A 409 16.47 -12.38 -3.82
CA PHE A 409 16.25 -11.08 -3.20
C PHE A 409 17.55 -10.31 -2.91
N LYS A 410 18.70 -10.91 -3.24
CA LYS A 410 20.00 -10.29 -3.08
C LYS A 410 20.32 -9.42 -4.29
N ILE A 411 19.88 -8.18 -4.22
CA ILE A 411 20.02 -7.19 -5.30
C ILE A 411 21.36 -6.47 -5.16
N ILE A 412 21.99 -6.17 -6.29
CA ILE A 412 23.15 -5.27 -6.37
C ILE A 412 22.61 -3.90 -6.76
N TYR A 413 22.77 -2.91 -5.87
CA TYR A 413 22.37 -1.53 -6.11
C TYR A 413 23.55 -0.76 -6.72
N HIS A 414 23.29 0.12 -7.73
CA HIS A 414 24.30 0.83 -8.51
C HIS A 414 24.08 2.35 -8.47
#